data_a53c039947a37c3592bf945bcb5171cb
#
_entry.id   a53c039947a37c3592bf945bcb5171cb
#
_cell.length_a   1.000
_cell.length_b   1.000
_cell.length_c   1.000
_cell.angle_alpha   90.00
_cell.angle_beta   90.00
_cell.angle_gamma   90.00
#
_symmetry.space_group_name_H-M   'P 1'
#
loop_
_entity.id
_entity.type
_entity.pdbx_description
1 polymer ?
#
loop_
_entity_poly.entity_id
_entity_poly.type
_entity_poly.pdbx_seq_one_letter_code
_entity_poly.pdbx_strand_id
1 'polypeptide(L)'
;MGQTEPPEVVVVNDGSTDHTDTVIGEAAEVMPLVRLDHKASLGRSGAANAGASRASGDILIFLDGDTLAGPHFVSSHLEMHRKGPGLVGRGETHQLRCTRFFADPETGSPRPGEEERVAAMSAAELSRMRVTLHDVVERFQSVHDRSQPGIYPGAGPRRLFELEMEALRAYPDCSVLWAAASGSNQSVSRKAFLACGGFDEAITINEHRELALRLCKAGARMAPVDGAFSYHLTHRTGWRDPVADTAWEEIFYAAHPIPAVPLMSIFWASLSDPLPFPAVSRITSLPELEAAAERCRGVVGIEKVRQAHFKATASEIAAK
;
A
#
# COMPACT_ATOMS: atom_id res chain seq x y z
N MET A 1 19.85 -6.71 -5.02
CA MET A 1 20.42 -7.84 -5.77
C MET A 1 19.32 -8.88 -5.95
N GLY A 2 19.42 -9.80 -6.89
CA GLY A 2 18.41 -10.84 -7.15
C GLY A 2 17.24 -10.44 -8.06
N GLN A 3 17.16 -9.19 -8.51
CA GLN A 3 16.21 -8.81 -9.55
C GLN A 3 16.70 -9.28 -10.92
N THR A 4 15.81 -9.79 -11.75
CA THR A 4 16.15 -10.24 -13.12
C THR A 4 16.47 -9.09 -14.07
N GLU A 5 15.92 -7.91 -13.82
CA GLU A 5 16.26 -6.66 -14.49
C GLU A 5 16.74 -5.65 -13.42
N PRO A 6 18.00 -5.18 -13.46
CA PRO A 6 18.54 -4.28 -12.45
C PRO A 6 17.88 -2.88 -12.58
N PRO A 7 17.25 -2.37 -11.53
CA PRO A 7 16.66 -1.03 -11.52
C PRO A 7 17.70 0.03 -11.16
N GLU A 8 17.43 1.29 -11.51
CA GLU A 8 17.95 2.42 -10.76
C GLU A 8 17.30 2.43 -9.37
N VAL A 9 18.07 2.48 -8.31
CA VAL A 9 17.60 2.53 -6.94
C VAL A 9 17.80 3.94 -6.39
N VAL A 10 16.69 4.60 -6.02
CA VAL A 10 16.73 5.91 -5.36
C VAL A 10 16.25 5.73 -3.92
N VAL A 11 17.12 6.01 -2.97
CA VAL A 11 16.82 5.92 -1.53
C VAL A 11 16.70 7.32 -0.96
N VAL A 12 15.59 7.59 -0.29
CA VAL A 12 15.38 8.86 0.41
C VAL A 12 15.40 8.60 1.93
N ASN A 13 16.40 9.14 2.59
CA ASN A 13 16.47 9.20 4.04
C ASN A 13 15.72 10.45 4.51
N ASP A 14 14.52 10.29 5.00
CA ASP A 14 13.63 11.39 5.37
C ASP A 14 13.83 11.83 6.83
N GLY A 15 15.08 12.18 7.16
CA GLY A 15 15.44 12.71 8.48
C GLY A 15 15.50 11.65 9.58
N SER A 16 15.88 10.41 9.25
CA SER A 16 16.05 9.34 10.25
C SER A 16 17.10 9.72 11.30
N THR A 17 16.86 9.33 12.55
CA THR A 17 17.73 9.60 13.70
C THR A 17 18.37 8.36 14.28
N ASP A 18 18.14 7.22 13.69
CA ASP A 18 18.70 5.92 14.04
C ASP A 18 19.92 5.57 13.15
N HIS A 19 20.24 4.29 13.03
CA HIS A 19 21.36 3.81 12.22
C HIS A 19 21.10 3.72 10.71
N THR A 20 19.97 4.25 10.20
CA THR A 20 19.59 4.24 8.78
C THR A 20 20.70 4.79 7.89
N ASP A 21 21.37 5.86 8.32
CA ASP A 21 22.49 6.47 7.59
C ASP A 21 23.63 5.47 7.32
N THR A 22 24.00 4.70 8.33
CA THR A 22 25.03 3.66 8.25
C THR A 22 24.61 2.56 7.28
N VAL A 23 23.38 2.07 7.40
CA VAL A 23 22.85 0.99 6.52
C VAL A 23 22.80 1.41 5.05
N ILE A 24 22.39 2.64 4.77
CA ILE A 24 22.40 3.17 3.39
C ILE A 24 23.84 3.28 2.87
N GLY A 25 24.79 3.71 3.73
CA GLY A 25 26.21 3.77 3.38
C GLY A 25 26.76 2.39 3.00
N GLU A 26 26.54 1.38 3.84
CA GLU A 26 26.95 -0.01 3.58
C GLU A 26 26.30 -0.56 2.29
N ALA A 27 25.02 -0.27 2.05
CA ALA A 27 24.34 -0.68 0.82
C ALA A 27 24.96 -0.05 -0.41
N ALA A 28 25.40 1.22 -0.33
CA ALA A 28 26.03 1.92 -1.44
C ALA A 28 27.42 1.36 -1.83
N GLU A 29 28.09 0.64 -0.91
CA GLU A 29 29.34 -0.06 -1.20
C GLU A 29 29.16 -1.30 -2.09
N VAL A 30 27.97 -1.93 -2.02
CA VAL A 30 27.69 -3.20 -2.68
C VAL A 30 26.75 -3.09 -3.88
N MET A 31 26.05 -1.95 -4.02
CA MET A 31 25.16 -1.70 -5.17
C MET A 31 25.10 -0.22 -5.52
N PRO A 32 25.01 0.14 -6.81
CA PRO A 32 24.80 1.53 -7.20
C PRO A 32 23.41 1.99 -6.74
N LEU A 33 23.35 3.07 -5.97
CA LEU A 33 22.13 3.74 -5.57
C LEU A 33 22.29 5.27 -5.62
N VAL A 34 21.17 5.95 -5.83
CA VAL A 34 21.07 7.40 -5.71
C VAL A 34 20.51 7.70 -4.32
N ARG A 35 21.30 8.37 -3.51
CA ARG A 35 20.91 8.75 -2.14
C ARG A 35 20.42 10.19 -2.08
N LEU A 36 19.34 10.42 -1.35
CA LEU A 36 18.83 11.73 -0.96
C LEU A 36 18.66 11.76 0.57
N ASP A 37 19.11 12.85 1.19
CA ASP A 37 18.97 13.05 2.65
C ASP A 37 18.22 14.34 2.92
N HIS A 38 17.15 14.24 3.69
CA HIS A 38 16.43 15.38 4.23
C HIS A 38 16.92 15.67 5.65
N LYS A 39 17.12 16.95 5.97
CA LYS A 39 17.52 17.38 7.33
C LYS A 39 16.43 17.17 8.37
N ALA A 40 15.18 17.15 7.94
CA ALA A 40 14.00 16.88 8.75
C ALA A 40 12.99 16.15 7.87
N SER A 41 12.14 15.34 8.49
CA SER A 41 11.12 14.59 7.75
C SER A 41 10.15 15.52 7.03
N LEU A 42 9.96 15.28 5.74
CA LEU A 42 8.92 15.87 4.89
C LEU A 42 7.67 14.97 4.81
N GLY A 43 7.72 13.79 5.43
CA GLY A 43 6.70 12.77 5.35
C GLY A 43 6.77 11.94 4.07
N ARG A 44 5.94 10.88 4.02
CA ARG A 44 5.97 9.89 2.91
C ARG A 44 5.82 10.52 1.54
N SER A 45 4.83 11.40 1.38
CA SER A 45 4.55 12.07 0.11
C SER A 45 5.72 12.94 -0.35
N GLY A 46 6.28 13.77 0.55
CA GLY A 46 7.42 14.63 0.26
C GLY A 46 8.68 13.82 -0.10
N ALA A 47 8.98 12.78 0.67
CA ALA A 47 10.09 11.88 0.40
C ALA A 47 9.94 11.17 -0.96
N ALA A 48 8.76 10.62 -1.26
CA ALA A 48 8.48 9.95 -2.52
C ALA A 48 8.56 10.92 -3.72
N ASN A 49 8.07 12.16 -3.58
CA ASN A 49 8.17 13.21 -4.59
C ASN A 49 9.63 13.58 -4.86
N ALA A 50 10.44 13.74 -3.82
CA ALA A 50 11.87 14.02 -3.94
C ALA A 50 12.60 12.89 -4.68
N GLY A 51 12.34 11.64 -4.30
CA GLY A 51 12.89 10.46 -4.96
C GLY A 51 12.50 10.38 -6.43
N ALA A 52 11.23 10.55 -6.75
CA ALA A 52 10.71 10.53 -8.12
C ALA A 52 11.28 11.64 -9.01
N SER A 53 11.50 12.81 -8.44
CA SER A 53 12.13 13.93 -9.15
C SER A 53 13.60 13.63 -9.50
N ARG A 54 14.29 12.89 -8.64
CA ARG A 54 15.71 12.54 -8.82
C ARG A 54 15.90 11.33 -9.75
N ALA A 55 14.90 10.45 -9.82
CA ALA A 55 14.94 9.26 -10.67
C ALA A 55 15.09 9.63 -12.14
N SER A 56 15.80 8.80 -12.91
CA SER A 56 16.01 8.95 -14.35
C SER A 56 15.20 7.95 -15.19
N GLY A 57 14.76 6.85 -14.59
CA GLY A 57 14.00 5.80 -15.27
C GLY A 57 12.63 6.27 -15.79
N ASP A 58 12.15 5.66 -16.88
CA ASP A 58 10.85 5.98 -17.48
C ASP A 58 9.67 5.51 -16.61
N ILE A 59 9.86 4.47 -15.83
CA ILE A 59 8.87 3.89 -14.92
C ILE A 59 9.36 4.06 -13.48
N LEU A 60 8.52 4.66 -12.65
CA LEU A 60 8.70 4.70 -11.20
C LEU A 60 8.00 3.49 -10.57
N ILE A 61 8.69 2.83 -9.66
CA ILE A 61 8.14 1.77 -8.82
C ILE A 61 8.34 2.18 -7.37
N PHE A 62 7.25 2.35 -6.62
CA PHE A 62 7.31 2.74 -5.21
C PHE A 62 7.38 1.51 -4.32
N LEU A 63 8.32 1.54 -3.38
CA LEU A 63 8.53 0.48 -2.38
C LEU A 63 8.90 1.13 -1.04
N ASP A 64 8.23 0.73 0.04
CA ASP A 64 8.53 1.22 1.39
C ASP A 64 9.85 0.60 1.92
N GLY A 65 10.57 1.32 2.77
CA GLY A 65 11.86 0.89 3.30
C GLY A 65 11.82 -0.36 4.20
N ASP A 66 10.65 -0.74 4.67
CA ASP A 66 10.38 -1.95 5.46
C ASP A 66 9.77 -3.10 4.64
N THR A 67 9.93 -3.04 3.31
CA THR A 67 9.32 -3.99 2.38
C THR A 67 10.36 -4.60 1.45
N LEU A 68 10.42 -5.93 1.43
CA LEU A 68 11.31 -6.68 0.54
C LEU A 68 10.67 -6.84 -0.84
N ALA A 69 11.43 -6.59 -1.88
CA ALA A 69 11.04 -6.88 -3.26
C ALA A 69 11.25 -8.36 -3.59
N GLY A 70 10.24 -9.05 -4.13
CA GLY A 70 10.40 -10.41 -4.65
C GLY A 70 11.32 -10.45 -5.87
N PRO A 71 11.86 -11.63 -6.27
CA PRO A 71 12.84 -11.75 -7.35
C PRO A 71 12.38 -11.20 -8.70
N HIS A 72 11.08 -11.27 -8.99
CA HIS A 72 10.46 -10.80 -10.23
C HIS A 72 9.75 -9.46 -10.09
N PHE A 73 9.92 -8.76 -8.97
CA PHE A 73 9.20 -7.53 -8.66
C PHE A 73 9.36 -6.47 -9.75
N VAL A 74 10.59 -6.15 -10.13
CA VAL A 74 10.88 -5.14 -11.16
C VAL A 74 10.45 -5.60 -12.55
N SER A 75 10.84 -6.81 -12.95
CA SER A 75 10.53 -7.34 -14.29
C SER A 75 9.04 -7.45 -14.56
N SER A 76 8.24 -7.86 -13.55
CA SER A 76 6.78 -7.92 -13.68
C SER A 76 6.14 -6.55 -13.88
N HIS A 77 6.61 -5.52 -13.15
CA HIS A 77 6.15 -4.16 -13.38
C HIS A 77 6.49 -3.67 -14.79
N LEU A 78 7.72 -3.89 -15.26
CA LEU A 78 8.13 -3.49 -16.60
C LEU A 78 7.34 -4.22 -17.69
N GLU A 79 7.10 -5.52 -17.51
CA GLU A 79 6.28 -6.31 -18.44
C GLU A 79 4.85 -5.76 -18.54
N MET A 80 4.24 -5.40 -17.40
CA MET A 80 2.92 -4.77 -17.39
C MET A 80 2.93 -3.46 -18.19
N HIS A 81 3.92 -2.58 -17.99
CA HIS A 81 4.00 -1.31 -18.72
C HIS A 81 4.28 -1.49 -20.22
N ARG A 82 4.91 -2.59 -20.65
CA ARG A 82 5.08 -2.93 -22.08
C ARG A 82 3.76 -3.25 -22.79
N LYS A 83 2.68 -3.58 -22.06
CA LYS A 83 1.35 -3.83 -22.62
C LYS A 83 0.68 -2.58 -23.19
N GLY A 84 1.14 -1.40 -22.83
CA GLY A 84 0.65 -0.13 -23.37
C GLY A 84 0.88 1.08 -22.47
N PRO A 85 0.71 2.28 -23.01
CA PRO A 85 0.85 3.52 -22.25
C PRO A 85 -0.33 3.75 -21.31
N GLY A 86 -0.16 4.65 -20.35
CA GLY A 86 -1.23 5.12 -19.47
C GLY A 86 -1.67 4.08 -18.44
N LEU A 87 -0.79 3.15 -18.07
CA LEU A 87 -1.08 2.17 -17.03
C LEU A 87 -0.50 2.62 -15.68
N VAL A 88 -1.25 2.32 -14.61
CA VAL A 88 -0.82 2.39 -13.22
C VAL A 88 -0.85 0.97 -12.66
N GLY A 89 0.33 0.44 -12.40
CA GLY A 89 0.49 -0.95 -11.95
C GLY A 89 0.31 -1.09 -10.46
N ARG A 90 -0.39 -2.14 -10.04
CA ARG A 90 -0.56 -2.55 -8.65
C ARG A 90 -0.16 -4.01 -8.50
N GLY A 91 0.94 -4.26 -7.78
CA GLY A 91 1.40 -5.61 -7.46
C GLY A 91 0.83 -6.15 -6.15
N GLU A 92 1.33 -7.30 -5.73
CA GLU A 92 0.84 -8.02 -4.56
C GLU A 92 1.74 -7.83 -3.34
N THR A 93 1.20 -7.21 -2.27
CA THR A 93 1.92 -7.03 -1.01
C THR A 93 1.51 -8.10 -0.01
N HIS A 94 2.48 -8.87 0.44
CA HIS A 94 2.35 -9.88 1.49
C HIS A 94 2.88 -9.33 2.81
N GLN A 95 2.40 -9.88 3.94
CA GLN A 95 2.81 -9.51 5.27
C GLN A 95 3.65 -10.61 5.91
N LEU A 96 4.84 -10.28 6.37
CA LEU A 96 5.71 -11.15 7.17
C LEU A 96 5.37 -10.96 8.65
N ARG A 97 4.23 -11.50 9.09
CA ARG A 97 3.75 -11.33 10.47
C ARG A 97 4.66 -11.96 11.53
N CYS A 98 5.52 -12.87 11.13
CA CYS A 98 6.53 -13.46 12.02
C CYS A 98 7.50 -12.41 12.54
N THR A 99 7.83 -11.37 11.79
CA THR A 99 8.80 -10.34 12.18
C THR A 99 8.30 -9.34 13.23
N ARG A 100 7.00 -9.32 13.54
CA ARG A 100 6.37 -8.28 14.38
C ARG A 100 6.94 -8.12 15.79
N PHE A 101 7.65 -9.11 16.28
CA PHE A 101 8.27 -9.08 17.62
C PHE A 101 9.70 -8.56 17.62
N PHE A 102 10.30 -8.41 16.44
CA PHE A 102 11.71 -8.06 16.31
C PHE A 102 11.90 -6.59 15.95
N ALA A 103 12.85 -5.96 16.62
CA ALA A 103 13.42 -4.68 16.18
C ALA A 103 14.31 -4.92 14.94
N ASP A 104 15.04 -6.05 14.96
CA ASP A 104 15.87 -6.49 13.84
C ASP A 104 15.49 -7.95 13.45
N PRO A 105 14.83 -8.15 12.32
CA PRO A 105 14.48 -9.48 11.83
C PRO A 105 15.65 -10.38 11.45
N GLU A 106 16.83 -9.81 11.14
CA GLU A 106 18.06 -10.55 10.82
C GLU A 106 18.58 -11.29 12.05
N THR A 107 18.76 -10.58 13.16
CA THR A 107 19.29 -11.15 14.39
C THR A 107 18.22 -11.77 15.28
N GLY A 108 16.98 -11.34 15.15
CA GLY A 108 15.86 -11.68 16.04
C GLY A 108 15.89 -10.86 17.34
N SER A 109 16.61 -9.73 17.38
CA SER A 109 16.61 -8.82 18.50
C SER A 109 15.20 -8.31 18.80
N PRO A 110 14.71 -8.40 20.04
CA PRO A 110 13.34 -8.07 20.38
C PRO A 110 13.03 -6.58 20.25
N ARG A 111 11.81 -6.25 19.96
CA ARG A 111 11.28 -4.89 20.15
C ARG A 111 11.11 -4.60 21.64
N PRO A 112 11.14 -3.32 22.05
CA PRO A 112 10.78 -2.91 23.40
C PRO A 112 9.43 -3.49 23.82
N GLY A 113 9.42 -4.23 24.96
CA GLY A 113 8.25 -4.91 25.51
C GLY A 113 7.97 -6.32 24.96
N GLU A 114 8.80 -6.84 24.06
CA GLU A 114 8.70 -8.22 23.56
C GLU A 114 9.87 -9.13 24.03
N GLU A 115 10.74 -8.63 24.92
CA GLU A 115 11.95 -9.31 25.38
C GLU A 115 11.66 -10.66 26.03
N GLU A 116 10.69 -10.72 26.92
CA GLU A 116 10.30 -11.98 27.60
C GLU A 116 9.72 -13.00 26.62
N ARG A 117 8.90 -12.51 25.66
CA ARG A 117 8.33 -13.36 24.63
C ARG A 117 9.39 -13.98 23.73
N VAL A 118 10.34 -13.17 23.28
CA VAL A 118 11.43 -13.65 22.41
C VAL A 118 12.37 -14.57 23.18
N ALA A 119 12.67 -14.27 24.43
CA ALA A 119 13.50 -15.11 25.31
C ALA A 119 12.85 -16.48 25.59
N ALA A 120 11.52 -16.56 25.59
CA ALA A 120 10.79 -17.81 25.78
C ALA A 120 10.71 -18.69 24.51
N MET A 121 11.12 -18.18 23.34
CA MET A 121 11.12 -18.95 22.11
C MET A 121 12.26 -19.99 22.11
N SER A 122 11.96 -21.18 21.62
CA SER A 122 12.99 -22.15 21.32
C SER A 122 13.85 -21.65 20.12
N ALA A 123 15.08 -22.16 20.03
CA ALA A 123 15.97 -21.84 18.89
C ALA A 123 15.33 -22.15 17.53
N ALA A 124 14.52 -23.20 17.45
CA ALA A 124 13.80 -23.59 16.22
C ALA A 124 12.66 -22.60 15.88
N GLU A 125 11.93 -22.09 16.87
CA GLU A 125 10.92 -21.06 16.68
C GLU A 125 11.54 -19.74 16.25
N LEU A 126 12.58 -19.30 16.96
CA LEU A 126 13.32 -18.08 16.64
C LEU A 126 13.85 -18.14 15.18
N SER A 127 14.45 -19.26 14.77
CA SER A 127 14.95 -19.46 13.42
C SER A 127 13.83 -19.37 12.36
N ARG A 128 12.64 -19.89 12.64
CA ARG A 128 11.49 -19.83 11.71
C ARG A 128 10.88 -18.43 11.60
N MET A 129 11.02 -17.63 12.66
CA MET A 129 10.40 -16.29 12.69
C MET A 129 11.35 -15.19 12.16
N ARG A 130 12.64 -15.43 12.15
CA ARG A 130 13.63 -14.52 11.58
C ARG A 130 13.52 -14.49 10.05
N VAL A 131 13.89 -13.37 9.48
CA VAL A 131 14.09 -13.20 8.02
C VAL A 131 15.50 -12.69 7.83
N THR A 132 16.37 -13.54 7.31
CA THR A 132 17.81 -13.27 7.21
C THR A 132 18.20 -12.86 5.79
N LEU A 133 19.33 -12.17 5.66
CA LEU A 133 19.91 -11.86 4.35
C LEU A 133 20.13 -13.13 3.52
N HIS A 134 20.54 -14.23 4.18
CA HIS A 134 20.67 -15.53 3.51
C HIS A 134 19.31 -16.05 2.98
N ASP A 135 18.21 -15.85 3.72
CA ASP A 135 16.88 -16.22 3.22
C ASP A 135 16.51 -15.38 1.99
N VAL A 136 16.81 -14.07 2.02
CA VAL A 136 16.48 -13.16 0.92
C VAL A 136 17.32 -13.44 -0.33
N VAL A 137 18.60 -13.76 -0.18
CA VAL A 137 19.52 -13.93 -1.32
C VAL A 137 19.47 -15.36 -1.88
N GLU A 138 19.47 -16.37 -1.01
CA GLU A 138 19.69 -17.77 -1.42
C GLU A 138 18.42 -18.63 -1.36
N ARG A 139 17.42 -18.23 -0.56
CA ARG A 139 16.25 -19.08 -0.29
C ARG A 139 14.95 -18.27 -0.27
N PHE A 140 14.77 -17.38 -1.23
CA PHE A 140 13.63 -16.45 -1.23
C PHE A 140 12.27 -17.15 -1.12
N GLN A 141 12.14 -18.39 -1.63
CA GLN A 141 10.91 -19.17 -1.48
C GLN A 141 10.54 -19.35 0.00
N SER A 142 11.50 -19.49 0.91
CA SER A 142 11.22 -19.59 2.34
C SER A 142 10.65 -18.29 2.94
N VAL A 143 10.95 -17.13 2.34
CA VAL A 143 10.33 -15.85 2.71
C VAL A 143 8.87 -15.83 2.25
N HIS A 144 8.63 -16.25 1.01
CA HIS A 144 7.28 -16.36 0.45
C HIS A 144 6.39 -17.30 1.28
N ASP A 145 6.86 -18.49 1.61
CA ASP A 145 6.09 -19.51 2.35
C ASP A 145 5.70 -19.08 3.77
N ARG A 146 6.47 -18.15 4.37
CA ARG A 146 6.19 -17.57 5.70
C ARG A 146 5.28 -16.34 5.65
N SER A 147 5.04 -15.80 4.47
CA SER A 147 4.25 -14.60 4.27
C SER A 147 2.75 -14.92 4.16
N GLN A 148 1.94 -13.90 4.33
CA GLN A 148 0.49 -13.98 4.18
C GLN A 148 0.00 -12.82 3.30
N PRO A 149 -0.85 -13.08 2.29
CA PRO A 149 -1.33 -12.03 1.41
C PRO A 149 -2.20 -11.03 2.17
N GLY A 150 -1.95 -9.75 1.94
CA GLY A 150 -2.85 -8.63 2.20
C GLY A 150 -3.57 -8.53 3.53
N ILE A 151 -2.99 -9.05 4.61
CA ILE A 151 -3.59 -9.04 5.95
C ILE A 151 -3.16 -7.78 6.68
N TYR A 152 -4.11 -6.92 7.02
CA TYR A 152 -3.87 -5.78 7.90
C TYR A 152 -3.55 -6.26 9.33
N PRO A 153 -2.53 -5.69 9.98
CA PRO A 153 -2.35 -5.87 11.40
C PRO A 153 -3.53 -5.24 12.16
N GLY A 154 -4.02 -5.89 13.20
CA GLY A 154 -5.14 -5.37 14.01
C GLY A 154 -6.36 -6.29 14.02
N ALA A 155 -7.55 -5.78 13.84
CA ALA A 155 -8.85 -6.41 14.08
C ALA A 155 -9.22 -7.64 13.22
N GLY A 156 -8.28 -8.51 12.92
CA GLY A 156 -8.50 -9.74 12.17
C GLY A 156 -8.04 -9.65 10.70
N PRO A 157 -8.05 -10.77 9.98
CA PRO A 157 -7.68 -10.81 8.59
C PRO A 157 -8.74 -10.06 7.77
N ARG A 158 -8.34 -8.95 7.16
CA ARG A 158 -9.15 -8.25 6.17
C ARG A 158 -8.73 -8.76 4.80
N ARG A 159 -9.70 -9.13 3.99
CA ARG A 159 -9.47 -9.59 2.61
C ARG A 159 -9.35 -8.44 1.60
N LEU A 160 -9.04 -7.24 2.07
CA LEU A 160 -9.01 -6.03 1.24
C LEU A 160 -8.16 -6.21 -0.02
N PHE A 161 -6.95 -6.73 0.17
CA PHE A 161 -6.04 -6.99 -0.93
C PHE A 161 -6.62 -7.92 -2.00
N GLU A 162 -7.22 -9.04 -1.60
CA GLU A 162 -7.84 -10.00 -2.51
C GLU A 162 -8.96 -9.36 -3.32
N LEU A 163 -9.81 -8.57 -2.65
CA LEU A 163 -10.93 -7.85 -3.29
C LEU A 163 -10.45 -6.78 -4.26
N GLU A 164 -9.36 -6.06 -3.91
CA GLU A 164 -8.74 -5.07 -4.78
C GLU A 164 -8.15 -5.74 -6.04
N MET A 165 -7.39 -6.82 -5.89
CA MET A 165 -6.78 -7.54 -7.01
C MET A 165 -7.82 -8.25 -7.88
N GLU A 166 -8.88 -8.81 -7.27
CA GLU A 166 -10.02 -9.37 -8.01
C GLU A 166 -10.68 -8.30 -8.86
N ALA A 167 -10.94 -7.13 -8.29
CA ALA A 167 -11.57 -6.04 -9.03
C ALA A 167 -10.71 -5.58 -10.22
N LEU A 168 -9.40 -5.45 -10.05
CA LEU A 168 -8.46 -5.08 -11.12
C LEU A 168 -8.45 -6.11 -12.26
N ARG A 169 -8.63 -7.40 -11.95
CA ARG A 169 -8.63 -8.48 -12.96
C ARG A 169 -9.99 -8.67 -13.63
N ALA A 170 -11.07 -8.64 -12.85
CA ALA A 170 -12.40 -9.04 -13.31
C ALA A 170 -13.27 -7.86 -13.79
N TYR A 171 -12.98 -6.63 -13.33
CA TYR A 171 -13.82 -5.47 -13.61
C TYR A 171 -12.99 -4.27 -14.12
N PRO A 172 -12.29 -4.40 -15.26
CA PRO A 172 -11.36 -3.38 -15.75
C PRO A 172 -12.02 -2.02 -16.08
N ASP A 173 -13.33 -2.01 -16.27
CA ASP A 173 -14.11 -0.81 -16.57
C ASP A 173 -14.71 -0.13 -15.33
N CYS A 174 -14.48 -0.68 -14.12
CA CYS A 174 -14.97 -0.11 -12.88
C CYS A 174 -14.26 1.24 -12.61
N SER A 175 -15.04 2.30 -12.50
CA SER A 175 -14.53 3.69 -12.40
C SER A 175 -13.84 4.02 -11.09
N VAL A 176 -13.98 3.16 -10.06
CA VAL A 176 -13.36 3.35 -8.75
C VAL A 176 -12.13 2.46 -8.52
N LEU A 177 -11.54 1.87 -9.57
CA LEU A 177 -10.34 1.03 -9.46
C LEU A 177 -9.13 1.76 -8.87
N TRP A 178 -9.09 3.09 -8.92
CA TRP A 178 -8.09 3.90 -8.24
C TRP A 178 -8.02 3.63 -6.72
N ALA A 179 -9.12 3.17 -6.12
CA ALA A 179 -9.15 2.78 -4.71
C ALA A 179 -8.34 1.52 -4.41
N ALA A 180 -7.97 0.73 -5.43
CA ALA A 180 -7.08 -0.42 -5.30
C ALA A 180 -5.59 -0.06 -5.32
N ALA A 181 -5.22 1.21 -5.44
CA ALA A 181 -3.82 1.63 -5.43
C ALA A 181 -3.10 1.21 -4.13
N SER A 182 -1.79 0.97 -4.22
CA SER A 182 -0.94 0.55 -3.09
C SER A 182 0.25 1.49 -2.91
N GLY A 183 0.58 1.84 -1.67
CA GLY A 183 1.72 2.71 -1.37
C GLY A 183 3.08 2.05 -1.58
N SER A 184 3.18 0.75 -1.35
CA SER A 184 4.45 0.01 -1.33
C SER A 184 4.59 -1.03 -2.44
N ASN A 185 3.72 -1.01 -3.44
CA ASN A 185 3.80 -1.89 -4.62
C ASN A 185 2.98 -1.29 -5.77
N GLN A 186 3.40 -0.11 -6.21
CA GLN A 186 2.75 0.62 -7.29
C GLN A 186 3.78 1.11 -8.29
N SER A 187 3.42 1.04 -9.58
CA SER A 187 4.24 1.62 -10.64
C SER A 187 3.44 2.55 -11.53
N VAL A 188 4.14 3.55 -12.06
CA VAL A 188 3.57 4.55 -12.95
C VAL A 188 4.65 5.10 -13.89
N SER A 189 4.28 5.57 -15.08
CA SER A 189 5.19 6.35 -15.91
C SER A 189 5.68 7.59 -15.16
N ARG A 190 7.00 7.79 -15.09
CA ARG A 190 7.60 8.99 -14.49
C ARG A 190 7.04 10.28 -15.10
N LYS A 191 6.85 10.28 -16.42
CA LYS A 191 6.25 11.44 -17.12
C LYS A 191 4.83 11.73 -16.60
N ALA A 192 3.99 10.70 -16.43
CA ALA A 192 2.63 10.88 -15.93
C ALA A 192 2.61 11.33 -14.46
N PHE A 193 3.47 10.74 -13.63
CA PHE A 193 3.62 11.12 -12.23
C PHE A 193 3.98 12.60 -12.08
N LEU A 194 5.01 13.06 -12.78
CA LEU A 194 5.45 14.45 -12.72
C LEU A 194 4.41 15.42 -13.31
N ALA A 195 3.75 15.02 -14.39
CA ALA A 195 2.69 15.84 -15.01
C ALA A 195 1.47 16.01 -14.11
N CYS A 196 1.17 15.04 -13.25
CA CYS A 196 0.12 15.12 -12.22
C CYS A 196 0.57 15.89 -10.96
N GLY A 197 1.82 16.32 -10.86
CA GLY A 197 2.37 17.02 -9.70
C GLY A 197 2.79 16.11 -8.53
N GLY A 198 2.92 14.81 -8.75
CA GLY A 198 3.33 13.86 -7.71
C GLY A 198 2.25 13.57 -6.67
N PHE A 199 2.65 13.11 -5.48
CA PHE A 199 1.77 12.93 -4.33
C PHE A 199 1.37 14.29 -3.72
N ASP A 200 0.14 14.38 -3.22
CA ASP A 200 -0.28 15.51 -2.39
C ASP A 200 0.34 15.37 -0.99
N GLU A 201 1.20 16.31 -0.62
CA GLU A 201 1.94 16.28 0.65
C GLU A 201 1.07 16.57 1.88
N ALA A 202 -0.13 17.13 1.68
CA ALA A 202 -1.09 17.29 2.76
C ALA A 202 -1.79 15.98 3.15
N ILE A 203 -1.78 14.98 2.26
CA ILE A 203 -2.41 13.68 2.51
C ILE A 203 -1.37 12.70 3.04
N THR A 204 -1.47 12.34 4.31
CA THR A 204 -0.51 11.49 5.01
C THR A 204 -0.90 10.02 5.09
N ILE A 205 -2.14 9.69 4.73
CA ILE A 205 -2.68 8.34 4.54
C ILE A 205 -3.53 8.35 3.28
N ASN A 206 -3.45 7.29 2.47
CA ASN A 206 -4.16 7.18 1.18
C ASN A 206 -3.67 8.14 0.08
N GLU A 207 -2.51 8.75 0.23
CA GLU A 207 -1.83 9.56 -0.77
C GLU A 207 -1.69 8.84 -2.12
N HIS A 208 -1.43 7.53 -2.08
CA HIS A 208 -1.32 6.68 -3.27
C HIS A 208 -2.66 6.49 -4.00
N ARG A 209 -3.78 6.44 -3.27
CA ARG A 209 -5.14 6.36 -3.85
C ARG A 209 -5.57 7.69 -4.45
N GLU A 210 -5.23 8.79 -3.79
CA GLU A 210 -5.48 10.13 -4.30
C GLU A 210 -4.72 10.38 -5.60
N LEU A 211 -3.42 10.04 -5.65
CA LEU A 211 -2.62 10.09 -6.86
C LEU A 211 -3.23 9.23 -7.98
N ALA A 212 -3.62 7.99 -7.67
CA ALA A 212 -4.23 7.08 -8.63
C ALA A 212 -5.55 7.66 -9.20
N LEU A 213 -6.37 8.32 -8.37
CA LEU A 213 -7.56 9.01 -8.81
C LEU A 213 -7.22 10.14 -9.81
N ARG A 214 -6.21 10.98 -9.52
CA ARG A 214 -5.78 12.04 -10.47
C ARG A 214 -5.25 11.44 -11.77
N LEU A 215 -4.45 10.40 -11.70
CA LEU A 215 -3.94 9.70 -12.88
C LEU A 215 -5.09 9.10 -13.71
N CYS A 216 -6.07 8.46 -13.07
CA CYS A 216 -7.25 7.92 -13.76
C CYS A 216 -8.10 9.03 -14.39
N LYS A 217 -8.30 10.16 -13.71
CA LYS A 217 -8.97 11.35 -14.30
C LYS A 217 -8.20 11.91 -15.50
N ALA A 218 -6.88 11.76 -15.52
CA ALA A 218 -6.03 12.15 -16.66
C ALA A 218 -5.97 11.07 -17.77
N GLY A 219 -6.78 10.01 -17.68
CA GLY A 219 -6.91 8.96 -18.70
C GLY A 219 -6.03 7.73 -18.48
N ALA A 220 -5.34 7.61 -17.34
CA ALA A 220 -4.65 6.39 -16.99
C ALA A 220 -5.64 5.30 -16.53
N ARG A 221 -5.19 4.04 -16.55
CA ARG A 221 -5.97 2.88 -16.10
C ARG A 221 -5.17 2.09 -15.08
N MET A 222 -5.84 1.69 -13.99
CA MET A 222 -5.29 0.75 -13.05
C MET A 222 -5.14 -0.64 -13.68
N ALA A 223 -4.04 -1.32 -13.40
CA ALA A 223 -3.78 -2.66 -13.91
C ALA A 223 -3.14 -3.55 -12.82
N PRO A 224 -3.53 -4.83 -12.71
CA PRO A 224 -2.83 -5.78 -11.86
C PRO A 224 -1.45 -6.09 -12.45
N VAL A 225 -0.47 -6.25 -11.58
CA VAL A 225 0.88 -6.68 -11.94
C VAL A 225 1.12 -8.05 -11.35
N ASP A 226 0.79 -9.08 -12.14
CA ASP A 226 0.96 -10.46 -11.73
C ASP A 226 2.46 -10.80 -11.57
N GLY A 227 2.80 -11.45 -10.45
CA GLY A 227 4.18 -11.80 -10.12
C GLY A 227 5.01 -10.70 -9.45
N ALA A 228 4.52 -9.47 -9.37
CA ALA A 228 5.17 -8.40 -8.61
C ALA A 228 4.84 -8.55 -7.12
N PHE A 229 5.49 -9.50 -6.45
CA PHE A 229 5.32 -9.68 -5.01
C PHE A 229 6.25 -8.77 -4.23
N SER A 230 5.71 -8.13 -3.20
CA SER A 230 6.48 -7.45 -2.15
C SER A 230 6.10 -7.99 -0.78
N TYR A 231 7.02 -7.92 0.19
CA TYR A 231 6.88 -8.57 1.50
C TYR A 231 7.18 -7.56 2.61
N HIS A 232 6.12 -7.05 3.21
CA HIS A 232 6.22 -6.06 4.29
C HIS A 232 6.67 -6.74 5.59
N LEU A 233 7.76 -6.27 6.16
CA LEU A 233 8.24 -6.64 7.48
C LEU A 233 7.28 -6.07 8.53
N THR A 234 6.38 -6.90 9.04
CA THR A 234 5.32 -6.40 9.92
C THR A 234 5.91 -5.83 11.20
N HIS A 235 5.53 -4.62 11.51
CA HIS A 235 5.86 -3.93 12.75
C HIS A 235 4.59 -3.37 13.39
N ARG A 236 4.60 -3.09 14.69
CA ARG A 236 3.42 -2.58 15.40
C ARG A 236 3.38 -1.07 15.52
N THR A 237 4.55 -0.46 15.48
CA THR A 237 4.69 0.98 15.69
C THR A 237 4.44 1.72 14.39
N GLY A 238 3.67 2.80 14.47
CA GLY A 238 3.46 3.69 13.33
C GLY A 238 2.40 3.27 12.33
N TRP A 239 1.73 2.13 12.51
CA TRP A 239 0.61 1.79 11.64
C TRP A 239 -0.62 2.65 11.98
N ARG A 240 -1.13 3.32 10.97
CA ARG A 240 -2.32 4.18 11.07
C ARG A 240 -3.49 3.48 10.38
N ASP A 241 -4.55 3.16 11.14
CA ASP A 241 -5.77 2.57 10.58
C ASP A 241 -6.57 3.66 9.84
N PRO A 242 -6.70 3.59 8.50
CA PRO A 242 -7.41 4.59 7.73
C PRO A 242 -8.93 4.63 8.01
N VAL A 243 -9.44 3.66 8.77
CA VAL A 243 -10.83 3.67 9.27
C VAL A 243 -10.92 4.39 10.61
N ALA A 244 -9.90 4.24 11.47
CA ALA A 244 -9.84 4.92 12.77
C ALA A 244 -9.28 6.34 12.66
N ASP A 245 -8.30 6.57 11.78
CA ASP A 245 -7.73 7.88 11.48
C ASP A 245 -8.37 8.41 10.19
N THR A 246 -9.34 9.29 10.32
CA THR A 246 -10.13 9.83 9.21
C THR A 246 -9.72 11.24 8.77
N ALA A 247 -8.68 11.82 9.35
CA ALA A 247 -8.23 13.18 9.00
C ALA A 247 -7.86 13.33 7.51
N TRP A 248 -7.32 12.27 6.90
CA TRP A 248 -7.03 12.22 5.47
C TRP A 248 -8.27 12.41 4.58
N GLU A 249 -9.43 11.95 5.05
CA GLU A 249 -10.66 11.91 4.27
C GLU A 249 -11.20 13.31 3.97
N GLU A 250 -11.12 14.22 4.94
CA GLU A 250 -11.53 15.61 4.74
C GLU A 250 -10.68 16.29 3.67
N ILE A 251 -9.35 16.08 3.70
CA ILE A 251 -8.42 16.64 2.73
C ILE A 251 -8.68 16.04 1.34
N PHE A 252 -8.78 14.71 1.28
CA PHE A 252 -9.03 14.00 0.03
C PHE A 252 -10.39 14.41 -0.58
N TYR A 253 -11.45 14.48 0.25
CA TYR A 253 -12.76 14.88 -0.20
C TYR A 253 -12.83 16.36 -0.62
N ALA A 254 -12.11 17.24 0.05
CA ALA A 254 -12.04 18.66 -0.35
C ALA A 254 -11.39 18.81 -1.74
N ALA A 255 -10.35 18.04 -2.03
CA ALA A 255 -9.71 18.00 -3.34
C ALA A 255 -10.58 17.32 -4.40
N HIS A 256 -11.32 16.29 -4.01
CA HIS A 256 -12.13 15.45 -4.91
C HIS A 256 -13.50 15.15 -4.28
N PRO A 257 -14.50 16.05 -4.42
CA PRO A 257 -15.82 15.92 -3.78
C PRO A 257 -16.71 14.89 -4.51
N ILE A 258 -16.26 13.63 -4.55
CA ILE A 258 -16.99 12.51 -5.16
C ILE A 258 -17.46 11.53 -4.08
N PRO A 259 -18.66 10.92 -4.20
CA PRO A 259 -19.22 10.03 -3.18
C PRO A 259 -18.35 8.81 -2.86
N ALA A 260 -17.54 8.32 -3.80
CA ALA A 260 -16.65 7.18 -3.60
C ALA A 260 -15.61 7.43 -2.48
N VAL A 261 -15.17 8.69 -2.25
CA VAL A 261 -14.19 9.00 -1.20
C VAL A 261 -14.72 8.68 0.20
N PRO A 262 -15.85 9.24 0.68
CA PRO A 262 -16.37 8.89 2.00
C PRO A 262 -16.94 7.47 2.10
N LEU A 263 -17.31 6.83 0.98
CA LEU A 263 -17.75 5.44 0.98
C LEU A 263 -16.60 4.42 1.00
N MET A 264 -15.39 4.85 0.68
CA MET A 264 -14.21 3.99 0.79
C MET A 264 -13.94 3.53 2.23
N SER A 265 -14.16 4.39 3.23
CA SER A 265 -14.06 3.99 4.64
C SER A 265 -15.16 3.00 5.03
N ILE A 266 -16.37 3.10 4.45
CA ILE A 266 -17.43 2.10 4.63
C ILE A 266 -17.01 0.75 4.02
N PHE A 267 -16.41 0.76 2.82
CA PHE A 267 -15.87 -0.45 2.19
C PHE A 267 -14.85 -1.15 3.10
N TRP A 268 -13.87 -0.42 3.64
CA TRP A 268 -12.88 -1.02 4.55
C TRP A 268 -13.50 -1.49 5.87
N ALA A 269 -14.37 -0.70 6.47
CA ALA A 269 -15.05 -1.07 7.70
C ALA A 269 -15.99 -2.28 7.51
N SER A 270 -16.49 -2.51 6.28
CA SER A 270 -17.29 -3.69 5.93
C SER A 270 -16.53 -5.01 6.07
N LEU A 271 -15.19 -4.95 6.08
CA LEU A 271 -14.30 -6.11 6.26
C LEU A 271 -13.94 -6.36 7.74
N SER A 272 -14.48 -5.57 8.65
CA SER A 272 -14.22 -5.66 10.09
C SER A 272 -15.30 -6.47 10.78
N ASP A 273 -14.98 -7.02 11.95
CA ASP A 273 -15.93 -7.68 12.85
C ASP A 273 -15.58 -7.25 14.28
N PRO A 274 -16.52 -6.68 15.06
CA PRO A 274 -17.88 -6.32 14.66
C PRO A 274 -17.95 -5.14 13.70
N LEU A 275 -19.09 -5.04 12.98
CA LEU A 275 -19.36 -3.91 12.09
C LEU A 275 -19.72 -2.65 12.89
N PRO A 276 -19.17 -1.49 12.53
CA PRO A 276 -19.52 -0.22 13.16
C PRO A 276 -20.83 0.41 12.64
N PHE A 277 -21.54 -0.26 11.71
CA PHE A 277 -22.79 0.20 11.09
C PHE A 277 -23.69 -0.98 10.71
N PRO A 278 -24.96 -0.76 10.30
CA PRO A 278 -25.88 -1.83 9.94
C PRO A 278 -25.36 -2.73 8.82
N ALA A 279 -25.44 -4.05 8.98
CA ALA A 279 -24.91 -5.04 8.05
C ALA A 279 -25.43 -4.91 6.61
N VAL A 280 -26.65 -4.39 6.44
CA VAL A 280 -27.25 -4.12 5.14
C VAL A 280 -26.50 -3.08 4.32
N SER A 281 -25.79 -2.19 4.99
CA SER A 281 -25.03 -1.11 4.35
C SER A 281 -23.58 -1.48 4.03
N ARG A 282 -23.24 -2.77 4.10
CA ARG A 282 -21.92 -3.26 3.69
C ARG A 282 -21.65 -2.94 2.22
N ILE A 283 -20.39 -2.61 1.97
CA ILE A 283 -19.80 -2.53 0.63
C ILE A 283 -18.67 -3.55 0.65
N THR A 284 -18.78 -4.62 -0.14
CA THR A 284 -17.89 -5.78 -0.03
C THR A 284 -16.96 -5.95 -1.24
N SER A 285 -17.10 -5.09 -2.24
CA SER A 285 -16.25 -5.08 -3.44
C SER A 285 -16.13 -3.69 -4.05
N LEU A 286 -15.16 -3.48 -4.94
CA LEU A 286 -15.04 -2.20 -5.67
C LEU A 286 -16.22 -1.94 -6.62
N PRO A 287 -16.78 -2.92 -7.37
CA PRO A 287 -18.02 -2.70 -8.11
C PRO A 287 -19.21 -2.28 -7.23
N GLU A 288 -19.31 -2.82 -6.01
CA GLU A 288 -20.33 -2.35 -5.05
C GLU A 288 -20.05 -0.93 -4.54
N LEU A 289 -18.77 -0.56 -4.35
CA LEU A 289 -18.38 0.82 -4.04
C LEU A 289 -18.78 1.78 -5.17
N GLU A 290 -18.55 1.40 -6.41
CA GLU A 290 -18.98 2.16 -7.58
C GLU A 290 -20.49 2.34 -7.60
N ALA A 291 -21.26 1.24 -7.45
CA ALA A 291 -22.72 1.29 -7.43
C ALA A 291 -23.26 2.14 -6.25
N ALA A 292 -22.63 2.05 -5.09
CA ALA A 292 -22.99 2.87 -3.93
C ALA A 292 -22.70 4.36 -4.17
N ALA A 293 -21.55 4.67 -4.77
CA ALA A 293 -21.18 6.04 -5.13
C ALA A 293 -22.15 6.63 -6.17
N GLU A 294 -22.56 5.82 -7.14
CA GLU A 294 -23.52 6.23 -8.16
C GLU A 294 -24.90 6.55 -7.56
N ARG A 295 -25.39 5.72 -6.63
CA ARG A 295 -26.65 6.00 -5.88
C ARG A 295 -26.58 7.32 -5.09
N CYS A 296 -25.39 7.71 -4.65
CA CYS A 296 -25.16 8.94 -3.91
C CYS A 296 -24.77 10.13 -4.83
N ARG A 297 -24.87 10.00 -6.15
CA ARG A 297 -24.52 11.06 -7.09
C ARG A 297 -25.28 12.36 -6.79
N GLY A 298 -24.54 13.47 -6.73
CA GLY A 298 -25.09 14.79 -6.42
C GLY A 298 -25.27 15.09 -4.93
N VAL A 299 -25.02 14.11 -4.05
CA VAL A 299 -24.98 14.37 -2.60
C VAL A 299 -23.60 14.94 -2.26
N VAL A 300 -23.58 16.08 -1.58
CA VAL A 300 -22.35 16.81 -1.21
C VAL A 300 -22.17 16.80 0.30
N GLY A 301 -20.97 16.45 0.75
CA GLY A 301 -20.53 16.39 2.15
C GLY A 301 -20.41 14.95 2.65
N ILE A 302 -19.31 14.69 3.37
CA ILE A 302 -18.91 13.35 3.83
C ILE A 302 -20.05 12.63 4.57
N GLU A 303 -20.56 13.24 5.63
CA GLU A 303 -21.62 12.65 6.45
C GLU A 303 -22.95 12.53 5.68
N LYS A 304 -23.25 13.46 4.79
CA LYS A 304 -24.48 13.39 3.98
C LYS A 304 -24.41 12.22 2.99
N VAL A 305 -23.26 11.96 2.40
CA VAL A 305 -23.06 10.81 1.50
C VAL A 305 -23.25 9.50 2.26
N ARG A 306 -22.64 9.35 3.43
CA ARG A 306 -22.82 8.17 4.30
C ARG A 306 -24.27 7.96 4.69
N GLN A 307 -24.97 9.02 5.15
CA GLN A 307 -26.39 8.96 5.50
C GLN A 307 -27.28 8.60 4.30
N ALA A 308 -26.97 9.14 3.11
CA ALA A 308 -27.71 8.79 1.89
C ALA A 308 -27.55 7.30 1.55
N HIS A 309 -26.32 6.77 1.64
CA HIS A 309 -26.05 5.36 1.45
C HIS A 309 -26.82 4.48 2.44
N PHE A 310 -26.79 4.80 3.74
CA PHE A 310 -27.51 4.05 4.77
C PHE A 310 -29.02 4.07 4.57
N LYS A 311 -29.59 5.21 4.16
CA LYS A 311 -31.02 5.33 3.86
C LYS A 311 -31.42 4.50 2.63
N ALA A 312 -30.63 4.56 1.56
CA ALA A 312 -30.89 3.81 0.33
C ALA A 312 -30.92 2.30 0.60
N THR A 313 -29.92 1.79 1.32
CA THR A 313 -29.83 0.36 1.62
C THR A 313 -30.93 -0.13 2.58
N ALA A 314 -31.38 0.70 3.54
CA ALA A 314 -32.51 0.38 4.40
C ALA A 314 -33.83 0.33 3.62
N SER A 315 -34.04 1.22 2.65
CA SER A 315 -35.24 1.26 1.83
C SER A 315 -35.34 0.07 0.86
N GLU A 316 -34.22 -0.42 0.33
CA GLU A 316 -34.17 -1.61 -0.54
C GLU A 316 -34.60 -2.90 0.21
N ILE A 317 -34.38 -2.97 1.51
CA ILE A 317 -34.87 -4.11 2.33
C ILE A 317 -36.38 -3.99 2.62
N ALA A 318 -36.87 -2.79 2.92
CA ALA A 318 -38.28 -2.60 3.20
C ALA A 318 -39.18 -2.84 1.97
N ALA A 319 -38.57 -2.82 0.77
CA ALA A 319 -39.27 -3.06 -0.52
C ALA A 319 -39.24 -4.54 -0.97
N LYS A 320 -38.45 -5.40 -0.32
CA LYS A 320 -38.39 -6.87 -0.53
C LYS A 320 -39.19 -7.62 0.50
#